data_a5658314d70e3122422789b7d51c0817
#
_entry.id   a5658314d70e3122422789b7d51c0817
#
_cell.length_a   1.000
_cell.length_b   1.000
_cell.length_c   1.000
_cell.angle_alpha   90.00
_cell.angle_beta   90.00
_cell.angle_gamma   90.00
#
_symmetry.space_group_name_H-M   'P 1'
#
loop_
_entity.id
_entity.type
_entity.pdbx_description
1 polymer ?
#
loop_
_entity_poly.entity_id
_entity_poly.type
_entity_poly.pdbx_seq_one_letter_code
_entity_poly.pdbx_strand_id
1 'polypeptide(L)'
;ADKYYNSRGYDSRIGAWASDQSKILKDRQDLYNSIKEYEKKYPDKNNVPRPSHWSGWCLNPDSIEFWLDGKSRIHERLKYIKNNNTWDKVLLSP
;
A
#
# COMPACT_ATOMS: atom_id res chain seq x y z
N ALA A 1 -3.04 -10.22 -5.68
CA ALA A 1 -1.74 -9.77 -5.16
C ALA A 1 -0.64 -9.84 -6.23
N ASP A 2 -0.55 -10.92 -7.02
CA ASP A 2 0.52 -11.11 -8.00
C ASP A 2 0.56 -10.03 -9.07
N LYS A 3 -0.59 -9.64 -9.61
CA LYS A 3 -0.68 -8.58 -10.62
C LYS A 3 -0.09 -7.25 -10.12
N TYR A 4 -0.43 -6.86 -8.90
CA TYR A 4 0.09 -5.63 -8.30
C TYR A 4 1.58 -5.77 -7.96
N TYR A 5 1.99 -6.90 -7.39
CA TYR A 5 3.40 -7.17 -7.10
C TYR A 5 4.27 -7.06 -8.36
N ASN A 6 3.84 -7.68 -9.46
CA ASN A 6 4.57 -7.66 -10.72
C ASN A 6 4.61 -6.29 -11.40
N SER A 7 3.67 -5.40 -11.08
CA SER A 7 3.70 -4.01 -11.57
C SER A 7 4.73 -3.12 -10.88
N ARG A 8 5.30 -3.57 -9.75
CA ARG A 8 6.30 -2.80 -9.00
C ARG A 8 7.67 -2.90 -9.67
N GLY A 9 8.49 -1.86 -9.48
CA GLY A 9 9.87 -1.87 -9.94
C GLY A 9 10.70 -3.00 -9.34
N TYR A 10 11.74 -3.42 -10.04
CA TYR A 10 12.64 -4.51 -9.64
C TYR A 10 13.16 -4.35 -8.21
N ASP A 11 13.71 -3.17 -7.88
CA ASP A 11 14.29 -2.91 -6.56
C ASP A 11 13.26 -3.04 -5.43
N SER A 12 12.01 -2.64 -5.69
CA SER A 12 10.91 -2.82 -4.73
C SER A 12 10.53 -4.28 -4.53
N ARG A 13 10.59 -5.09 -5.59
CA ARG A 13 10.31 -6.52 -5.50
C ARG A 13 11.43 -7.27 -4.79
N ILE A 14 12.69 -6.90 -5.06
CA ILE A 14 13.84 -7.42 -4.31
C ILE A 14 13.76 -7.01 -2.84
N GLY A 15 13.41 -5.75 -2.55
CA GLY A 15 13.23 -5.27 -1.18
C GLY A 15 12.18 -6.04 -0.40
N ALA A 16 11.14 -6.53 -1.05
CA ALA A 16 10.11 -7.37 -0.41
C ALA A 16 10.65 -8.73 0.07
N TRP A 17 11.68 -9.25 -0.58
CA TRP A 17 12.40 -10.45 -0.14
C TRP A 17 13.45 -10.14 0.91
N ALA A 18 14.18 -9.05 0.73
CA ALA A 18 15.33 -8.71 1.56
C ALA A 18 14.97 -8.14 2.93
N SER A 19 13.80 -7.51 3.05
CA SER A 19 13.37 -6.83 4.27
C SER A 19 12.37 -7.68 5.06
N ASP A 20 12.69 -7.95 6.30
CA ASP A 20 11.77 -8.51 7.28
C ASP A 20 11.05 -7.34 7.96
N GLN A 21 9.98 -6.87 7.33
CA GLN A 21 9.31 -5.60 7.66
C GLN A 21 8.95 -5.50 9.14
N SER A 22 9.31 -4.37 9.77
CA SER A 22 9.01 -4.04 11.17
C SER A 22 9.75 -4.88 12.21
N LYS A 23 10.64 -5.78 11.80
CA LYS A 23 11.54 -6.47 12.72
C LYS A 23 12.74 -5.60 13.08
N ILE A 24 13.38 -5.91 14.20
CA ILE A 24 14.57 -5.18 14.63
C ILE A 24 15.69 -5.41 13.62
N LEU A 25 16.23 -4.33 13.11
CA LEU A 25 17.42 -4.32 12.24
C LEU A 25 18.61 -3.85 13.09
N LYS A 26 19.56 -4.74 13.33
CA LYS A 26 20.75 -4.43 14.16
C LYS A 26 21.70 -3.48 13.45
N ASP A 27 21.93 -3.69 12.16
CA ASP A 27 22.81 -2.87 11.34
C ASP A 27 22.18 -2.69 9.96
N ARG A 28 22.21 -1.46 9.46
CA ARG A 28 21.71 -1.17 8.12
C ARG A 28 22.47 -1.93 7.03
N GLN A 29 23.74 -2.24 7.26
CA GLN A 29 24.53 -3.04 6.34
C GLN A 29 23.97 -4.46 6.13
N ASP A 30 23.33 -5.01 7.14
CA ASP A 30 22.67 -6.34 7.04
C ASP A 30 21.54 -6.30 5.99
N LEU A 31 20.78 -5.21 5.93
CA LEU A 31 19.77 -5.02 4.90
C LEU A 31 20.40 -4.94 3.50
N TYR A 32 21.45 -4.15 3.33
CA TYR A 32 22.13 -4.04 2.03
C TYR A 32 22.75 -5.36 1.59
N ASN A 33 23.29 -6.14 2.50
CA ASN A 33 23.81 -7.49 2.21
C ASN A 33 22.69 -8.42 1.77
N SER A 34 21.54 -8.38 2.44
CA SER A 34 20.35 -9.15 2.06
C SER A 34 19.84 -8.78 0.68
N ILE A 35 19.79 -7.49 0.36
CA ILE A 35 19.40 -7.00 -0.97
C ILE A 35 20.31 -7.61 -2.04
N LYS A 36 21.62 -7.57 -1.84
CA LYS A 36 22.60 -8.14 -2.78
C LYS A 36 22.43 -9.64 -2.96
N GLU A 37 22.13 -10.37 -1.89
CA GLU A 37 21.86 -11.80 -1.97
C GLU A 37 20.64 -12.12 -2.83
N TYR A 38 19.55 -11.37 -2.65
CA TYR A 38 18.33 -11.57 -3.44
C TYR A 38 18.47 -11.08 -4.88
N GLU A 39 19.27 -10.06 -5.16
CA GLU A 39 19.64 -9.68 -6.52
C GLU A 39 20.39 -10.80 -7.25
N LYS A 40 21.26 -11.52 -6.56
CA LYS A 40 21.94 -12.69 -7.10
C LYS A 40 21.00 -13.87 -7.31
N LYS A 41 20.05 -14.07 -6.40
CA LYS A 41 19.07 -15.15 -6.49
C LYS A 41 18.05 -14.92 -7.61
N TYR A 42 17.65 -13.67 -7.82
CA TYR A 42 16.65 -13.26 -8.83
C TYR A 42 17.24 -12.17 -9.75
N PRO A 43 18.23 -12.53 -10.59
CA PRO A 43 18.90 -11.54 -11.45
C PRO A 43 18.05 -11.09 -12.63
N ASP A 44 17.05 -11.88 -13.04
CA ASP A 44 16.12 -11.53 -14.11
C ASP A 44 15.08 -10.53 -13.56
N LYS A 45 15.19 -9.28 -14.03
CA LYS A 45 14.29 -8.19 -13.62
C LYS A 45 12.83 -8.41 -13.97
N ASN A 46 12.54 -9.30 -14.91
CA ASN A 46 11.19 -9.63 -15.32
C ASN A 46 10.62 -10.86 -14.58
N ASN A 47 11.42 -11.53 -13.78
CA ASN A 47 11.05 -12.77 -13.13
C ASN A 47 11.51 -12.81 -11.66
N VAL A 48 10.92 -11.94 -10.84
CA VAL A 48 11.07 -11.96 -9.38
C VAL A 48 9.75 -12.44 -8.79
N PRO A 49 9.68 -13.66 -8.24
CA PRO A 49 8.42 -14.17 -7.69
C PRO A 49 7.99 -13.38 -6.45
N ARG A 50 6.71 -13.37 -6.16
CA ARG A 50 6.17 -12.75 -4.96
C ARG A 50 6.48 -13.62 -3.73
N PRO A 51 7.08 -13.06 -2.66
CA PRO A 51 7.21 -13.79 -1.41
C PRO A 51 5.84 -14.17 -0.84
N SER A 52 5.74 -15.32 -0.20
CA SER A 52 4.47 -15.81 0.36
C SER A 52 3.87 -14.89 1.42
N HIS A 53 4.73 -14.19 2.16
CA HIS A 53 4.31 -13.24 3.20
C HIS A 53 3.84 -11.90 2.65
N TRP A 54 4.10 -11.60 1.37
CA TRP A 54 3.71 -10.34 0.76
C TRP A 54 2.28 -10.44 0.21
N SER A 55 1.39 -9.67 0.80
CA SER A 55 -0.02 -9.61 0.41
C SER A 55 -0.57 -8.21 0.63
N GLY A 56 -1.84 -8.02 0.39
CA GLY A 56 -2.52 -6.75 0.58
C GLY A 56 -4.01 -6.94 0.78
N TRP A 57 -4.67 -5.86 1.13
CA TRP A 57 -6.10 -5.80 1.33
C TRP A 57 -6.73 -4.89 0.29
N CYS A 58 -7.91 -5.23 -0.16
CA CYS A 58 -8.75 -4.37 -0.97
C CYS A 58 -9.92 -3.90 -0.13
N LEU A 59 -10.00 -2.60 0.13
CA LEU A 59 -11.14 -1.99 0.80
C LEU A 59 -12.22 -1.65 -0.23
N ASN A 60 -13.42 -2.21 -0.05
CA ASN A 60 -14.60 -1.83 -0.81
C ASN A 60 -15.50 -0.98 0.10
N PRO A 61 -15.49 0.34 -0.07
CA PRO A 61 -16.25 1.21 0.82
C PRO A 61 -17.74 1.22 0.47
N ASP A 62 -18.58 1.26 1.49
CA ASP A 62 -20.01 1.54 1.38
C ASP A 62 -20.30 3.05 1.43
N SER A 63 -19.43 3.79 2.11
CA SER A 63 -19.48 5.24 2.16
C SER A 63 -18.07 5.82 2.30
N ILE A 64 -17.92 7.06 1.82
CA ILE A 64 -16.67 7.83 1.93
C ILE A 64 -17.03 9.24 2.36
N GLU A 65 -16.39 9.73 3.41
CA GLU A 65 -16.55 11.11 3.87
C GLU A 65 -15.27 11.89 3.58
N PHE A 66 -15.42 13.03 2.94
CA PHE A 66 -14.39 14.04 2.78
C PHE A 66 -14.63 15.14 3.80
N TRP A 67 -13.63 15.43 4.59
CA TRP A 67 -13.71 16.38 5.69
C TRP A 67 -12.67 17.47 5.49
N LEU A 68 -13.11 18.72 5.59
CA LEU A 68 -12.25 19.88 5.51
C LEU A 68 -12.39 20.70 6.79
N ASP A 69 -11.26 21.00 7.43
CA ASP A 69 -11.23 21.80 8.66
C ASP A 69 -11.70 23.22 8.40
N GLY A 70 -12.69 23.62 9.17
CA GLY A 70 -13.27 24.95 9.11
C GLY A 70 -12.98 25.75 10.37
N LYS A 71 -12.94 27.09 10.24
CA LYS A 71 -12.78 28.01 11.35
C LYS A 71 -13.92 27.85 12.37
N SER A 72 -13.60 27.92 13.64
CA SER A 72 -14.56 27.81 14.75
C SER A 72 -15.34 26.48 14.76
N ARG A 73 -14.69 25.40 14.32
CA ARG A 73 -15.28 24.04 14.22
C ARG A 73 -16.46 23.94 13.23
N ILE A 74 -16.63 24.93 12.40
CA ILE A 74 -17.62 24.87 11.31
C ILE A 74 -16.96 24.18 10.12
N HIS A 75 -16.85 22.87 10.24
CA HIS A 75 -16.19 22.02 9.25
C HIS A 75 -17.09 21.76 8.04
N GLU A 76 -16.47 21.63 6.89
CA GLU A 76 -17.17 21.15 5.69
C GLU A 76 -17.07 19.64 5.63
N ARG A 77 -18.22 18.99 5.49
CA ARG A 77 -18.31 17.53 5.45
C ARG A 77 -19.12 17.11 4.25
N LEU A 78 -18.47 16.36 3.34
CA LEU A 78 -19.09 15.84 2.13
C LEU A 78 -19.06 14.31 2.19
N LYS A 79 -20.21 13.66 2.18
CA LYS A 79 -20.32 12.21 2.23
C LYS A 79 -20.87 11.64 0.93
N TYR A 80 -20.15 10.66 0.41
CA TYR A 80 -20.62 9.80 -0.68
C TYR A 80 -21.14 8.49 -0.10
N ILE A 81 -22.34 8.09 -0.51
CA ILE A 81 -22.99 6.86 -0.09
C ILE A 81 -23.21 6.00 -1.32
N LYS A 82 -22.72 4.76 -1.28
CA LYS A 82 -22.90 3.83 -2.39
C LYS A 82 -24.36 3.36 -2.46
N ASN A 83 -24.94 3.48 -3.65
CA ASN A 83 -26.29 3.03 -3.95
C ASN A 83 -26.26 2.20 -5.23
N ASN A 84 -26.20 0.87 -5.10
CA ASN A 84 -25.96 -0.07 -6.19
C ASN A 84 -24.61 0.26 -6.89
N ASN A 85 -24.64 0.61 -8.18
CA ASN A 85 -23.43 0.96 -8.95
C ASN A 85 -23.19 2.47 -9.05
N THR A 86 -23.93 3.29 -8.28
CA THR A 86 -23.81 4.73 -8.26
C THR A 86 -23.45 5.25 -6.86
N TRP A 87 -23.05 6.51 -6.80
CA TRP A 87 -22.71 7.20 -5.56
C TRP A 87 -23.62 8.42 -5.40
N ASP A 88 -24.34 8.47 -4.29
CA ASP A 88 -25.10 9.65 -3.89
C ASP A 88 -24.22 10.55 -3.03
N LYS A 89 -24.38 11.85 -3.18
CA LYS A 89 -23.57 12.87 -2.52
C LYS A 89 -24.45 13.72 -1.61
N VAL A 90 -24.05 13.85 -0.34
CA VAL A 90 -24.75 14.67 0.64
C VAL A 90 -23.76 15.52 1.44
N LEU A 91 -24.21 16.68 1.87
CA LEU A 91 -23.49 17.50 2.85
C LEU A 91 -23.94 17.08 4.27
N LEU A 92 -23.00 17.06 5.18
CA LEU A 92 -23.28 16.80 6.59
C LEU A 92 -23.02 18.07 7.41
N SER A 93 -23.83 18.28 8.44
CA SER A 93 -23.57 19.31 9.44
C SER A 93 -22.31 18.99 10.23
N PRO A 94 -21.50 20.01 10.54
CA PRO A 94 -20.28 19.86 11.36
C PRO A 94 -20.58 19.43 12.77
#